data_97c769d946f4dcda31b61d95c57a70d5
#
_entry.id   97c769d946f4dcda31b61d95c57a70d5
#
_cell.length_a   1.000
_cell.length_b   1.000
_cell.length_c   1.000
_cell.angle_alpha   90.00
_cell.angle_beta   90.00
_cell.angle_gamma   90.00
#
_symmetry.space_group_name_H-M   'P 1'
#
loop_
_entity.id
_entity.type
_entity.pdbx_description
1 polymer ?
#
loop_
_entity_poly.entity_id
_entity_poly.type
_entity_poly.pdbx_seq_one_letter_code
_entity_poly.pdbx_strand_id
1 'polypeptide(L)'
;PENIVVGINQKDTRFKDSSILDNINHTPITSTASFYDFIADDIISYFSKNYKISNFKVIVGQERTANFVNFFLLKENPIFSGVISISPKISENMNSYLSDNLSKINSKIVYTLSTSNKDFESISKNVQELKILLDSIDNKNLKFESLIFDKENHYTLPSVAVPNSIRNTYSMYSNIDKVEYDSIISKLDTSPVDYLINKYQLINDFYDVDKTISINDFRFIENYIVENEFFELYDELSKLAKQEYPWFFININR
;
A
#
# COMPACT_ATOMS: atom_id res chain seq x y z
N PRO A 1 4.86 -11.11 -0.43
CA PRO A 1 4.74 -11.07 -1.88
C PRO A 1 6.12 -11.02 -2.53
N GLU A 2 6.24 -11.60 -3.74
CA GLU A 2 7.41 -11.37 -4.57
C GLU A 2 7.24 -10.03 -5.28
N ASN A 3 8.30 -9.23 -5.31
CA ASN A 3 8.27 -7.90 -5.91
C ASN A 3 9.40 -7.73 -6.92
N ILE A 4 9.10 -7.05 -8.02
CA ILE A 4 10.13 -6.52 -8.93
C ILE A 4 10.40 -5.08 -8.50
N VAL A 5 11.66 -4.78 -8.15
CA VAL A 5 12.07 -3.42 -7.78
C VAL A 5 12.81 -2.78 -8.95
N VAL A 6 12.34 -1.62 -9.36
CA VAL A 6 12.89 -0.85 -10.48
C VAL A 6 13.48 0.44 -9.95
N GLY A 7 14.79 0.59 -10.07
CA GLY A 7 15.48 1.84 -9.78
C GLY A 7 15.62 2.70 -11.03
N ILE A 8 15.12 3.94 -10.99
CA ILE A 8 15.26 4.88 -12.10
C ILE A 8 16.39 5.86 -11.78
N ASN A 9 17.43 5.84 -12.61
CA ASN A 9 18.57 6.75 -12.43
C ASN A 9 18.32 8.09 -13.12
N GLN A 10 18.27 9.17 -12.32
CA GLN A 10 18.06 10.55 -12.79
C GLN A 10 19.31 11.41 -12.55
N LYS A 11 20.49 10.91 -12.78
CA LYS A 11 21.77 11.52 -12.38
C LYS A 11 21.89 13.00 -12.80
N ASP A 12 21.57 13.31 -14.04
CA ASP A 12 21.81 14.65 -14.61
C ASP A 12 20.50 15.46 -14.81
N THR A 13 19.35 14.82 -14.76
CA THR A 13 18.06 15.43 -15.12
C THR A 13 17.07 15.54 -13.95
N ARG A 14 17.39 14.99 -12.76
CA ARG A 14 16.45 14.87 -11.63
C ARG A 14 15.76 16.20 -11.24
N PHE A 15 16.46 17.33 -11.34
CA PHE A 15 15.86 18.63 -11.01
C PHE A 15 14.86 19.08 -12.08
N LYS A 16 15.13 18.76 -13.33
CA LYS A 16 14.27 19.07 -14.46
C LYS A 16 13.08 18.13 -14.51
N ASP A 17 13.32 16.82 -14.33
CA ASP A 17 12.31 15.79 -14.47
C ASP A 17 11.34 15.72 -13.30
N SER A 18 11.80 16.09 -12.09
CA SER A 18 11.01 16.04 -10.85
C SER A 18 10.42 17.39 -10.44
N SER A 19 10.78 18.46 -11.14
CA SER A 19 10.26 19.79 -10.81
C SER A 19 9.02 20.07 -11.65
N ILE A 20 8.09 20.41 -11.19
CA ILE A 20 7.03 21.32 -10.94
C ILE A 20 6.41 21.92 -12.22
N LEU A 21 5.32 21.97 -12.21
CA LEU A 21 3.96 22.40 -12.19
C LEU A 21 3.64 23.49 -13.14
N ASP A 22 2.77 23.12 -14.01
CA ASP A 22 1.78 24.05 -14.50
C ASP A 22 0.75 24.32 -13.37
N ASN A 23 0.76 25.53 -12.82
CA ASN A 23 -0.14 25.94 -11.74
C ASN A 23 -1.62 25.98 -12.18
N ILE A 24 -1.91 25.88 -13.48
CA ILE A 24 -3.26 25.96 -14.04
C ILE A 24 -3.88 24.59 -14.19
N ASN A 25 -3.11 23.63 -14.71
CA ASN A 25 -3.64 22.31 -15.09
C ASN A 25 -3.26 21.19 -14.10
N HIS A 26 -2.50 21.49 -13.05
CA HIS A 26 -2.07 20.54 -12.02
C HIS A 26 -1.28 19.35 -12.58
N THR A 27 -0.64 19.55 -13.71
CA THR A 27 0.20 18.57 -14.38
C THR A 27 1.65 19.00 -14.34
N PRO A 28 2.60 18.07 -14.47
CA PRO A 28 3.98 18.46 -14.72
C PRO A 28 4.06 19.37 -15.94
N ILE A 29 4.90 20.42 -15.87
CA ILE A 29 5.19 21.24 -17.06
C ILE A 29 5.77 20.40 -18.18
N THR A 30 5.68 20.81 -19.41
CA THR A 30 5.99 20.02 -20.63
C THR A 30 7.30 19.25 -20.54
N SER A 31 8.36 19.78 -19.94
CA SER A 31 9.64 19.07 -19.78
C SER A 31 9.60 17.99 -18.70
N THR A 32 8.71 18.11 -17.72
CA THR A 32 8.51 17.11 -16.65
C THR A 32 7.44 16.10 -17.07
N ALA A 33 6.52 16.48 -17.93
CA ALA A 33 5.54 15.57 -18.53
C ALA A 33 6.22 14.40 -19.25
N SER A 34 7.31 14.65 -19.98
CA SER A 34 8.07 13.59 -20.67
C SER A 34 8.58 12.51 -19.73
N PHE A 35 9.00 12.86 -18.50
CA PHE A 35 9.43 11.89 -17.51
C PHE A 35 8.24 11.17 -16.86
N TYR A 36 7.14 11.88 -16.66
CA TYR A 36 5.89 11.28 -16.20
C TYR A 36 5.41 10.24 -17.21
N ASP A 37 5.35 10.60 -18.50
CA ASP A 37 4.92 9.72 -19.59
C ASP A 37 5.87 8.53 -19.76
N PHE A 38 7.18 8.73 -19.65
CA PHE A 38 8.18 7.66 -19.66
C PHE A 38 7.91 6.63 -18.57
N ILE A 39 7.57 7.05 -17.34
CA ILE A 39 7.22 6.11 -16.28
C ILE A 39 5.89 5.43 -16.58
N ALA A 40 4.86 6.21 -16.95
CA ALA A 40 3.51 5.71 -17.16
C ALA A 40 3.41 4.76 -18.35
N ASP A 41 4.05 5.10 -19.45
CA ASP A 41 3.87 4.40 -20.73
C ASP A 41 5.03 3.43 -21.01
N ASP A 42 6.29 3.88 -20.92
CA ASP A 42 7.41 3.05 -21.32
C ASP A 42 7.78 2.01 -20.24
N ILE A 43 7.99 2.45 -19.00
CA ILE A 43 8.41 1.57 -17.89
C ILE A 43 7.32 0.55 -17.59
N ILE A 44 6.08 1.01 -17.38
CA ILE A 44 4.96 0.11 -17.06
C ILE A 44 4.70 -0.86 -18.22
N SER A 45 4.69 -0.40 -19.45
CA SER A 45 4.51 -1.25 -20.64
C SER A 45 5.61 -2.29 -20.77
N TYR A 46 6.87 -1.91 -20.55
CA TYR A 46 7.99 -2.84 -20.61
C TYR A 46 7.81 -3.99 -19.61
N PHE A 47 7.53 -3.67 -18.36
CA PHE A 47 7.36 -4.69 -17.32
C PHE A 47 6.11 -5.53 -17.53
N SER A 48 5.00 -4.94 -17.95
CA SER A 48 3.76 -5.68 -18.25
C SER A 48 3.91 -6.66 -19.43
N LYS A 49 4.76 -6.34 -20.40
CA LYS A 49 5.01 -7.22 -21.58
C LYS A 49 6.00 -8.35 -21.28
N ASN A 50 6.96 -8.13 -20.39
CA ASN A 50 8.07 -9.05 -20.16
C ASN A 50 7.92 -9.88 -18.89
N TYR A 51 7.04 -9.50 -17.96
CA TYR A 51 6.85 -10.16 -16.68
C TYR A 51 5.37 -10.30 -16.35
N LYS A 52 5.02 -11.34 -15.60
CA LYS A 52 3.69 -11.46 -15.01
C LYS A 52 3.64 -10.57 -13.77
N ILE A 53 3.09 -9.38 -13.92
CA ILE A 53 2.94 -8.42 -12.82
C ILE A 53 1.46 -8.18 -12.52
N SER A 54 1.17 -7.89 -11.25
CA SER A 54 -0.16 -7.47 -10.78
C SER A 54 -0.46 -6.03 -11.23
N ASN A 55 -1.74 -5.66 -11.22
CA ASN A 55 -2.13 -4.26 -11.40
C ASN A 55 -1.79 -3.39 -10.18
N PHE A 56 -1.55 -3.99 -9.02
CA PHE A 56 -1.09 -3.27 -7.85
C PHE A 56 0.39 -2.89 -8.01
N LYS A 57 0.62 -1.63 -8.30
CA LYS A 57 1.95 -1.05 -8.51
C LYS A 57 2.23 0.01 -7.46
N VAL A 58 3.48 0.08 -7.01
CA VAL A 58 3.94 1.03 -5.99
C VAL A 58 4.99 1.95 -6.58
N ILE A 59 4.86 3.24 -6.33
CA ILE A 59 5.87 4.23 -6.64
C ILE A 59 6.41 4.89 -5.37
N VAL A 60 7.72 5.11 -5.32
CA VAL A 60 8.41 5.67 -4.16
C VAL A 60 9.23 6.88 -4.59
N GLY A 61 9.12 7.97 -3.84
CA GLY A 61 9.94 9.15 -4.05
C GLY A 61 10.43 9.77 -2.74
N GLN A 62 11.53 10.52 -2.83
CA GLN A 62 12.08 11.33 -1.74
C GLN A 62 12.27 12.77 -2.18
N GLU A 63 12.00 13.73 -1.29
CA GLU A 63 12.15 15.17 -1.51
C GLU A 63 11.38 15.65 -2.76
N ARG A 64 12.08 16.05 -3.81
CA ARG A 64 11.48 16.48 -5.09
C ARG A 64 10.77 15.35 -5.80
N THR A 65 11.38 14.16 -5.78
CA THR A 65 10.73 13.00 -6.39
C THR A 65 9.53 12.52 -5.58
N ALA A 66 9.50 12.78 -4.28
CA ALA A 66 8.29 12.54 -3.47
C ALA A 66 7.13 13.47 -3.86
N ASN A 67 7.42 14.74 -4.15
CA ASN A 67 6.40 15.62 -4.73
C ASN A 67 5.99 15.17 -6.13
N PHE A 68 6.94 14.71 -6.95
CA PHE A 68 6.66 14.21 -8.29
C PHE A 68 5.74 12.99 -8.30
N VAL A 69 5.96 12.00 -7.41
CA VAL A 69 5.09 10.82 -7.37
C VAL A 69 3.64 11.15 -6.97
N ASN A 70 3.41 12.26 -6.30
CA ASN A 70 2.07 12.73 -5.95
C ASN A 70 1.23 13.10 -7.19
N PHE A 71 1.85 13.47 -8.31
CA PHE A 71 1.12 13.76 -9.55
C PHE A 71 0.34 12.56 -10.08
N PHE A 72 0.82 11.33 -9.82
CA PHE A 72 0.10 10.13 -10.22
C PHE A 72 -1.22 9.97 -9.46
N LEU A 73 -1.35 10.59 -8.28
CA LEU A 73 -2.59 10.60 -7.49
C LEU A 73 -3.59 11.66 -7.93
N LEU A 74 -3.21 12.59 -8.81
CA LEU A 74 -4.10 13.63 -9.33
C LEU A 74 -4.93 13.17 -10.54
N LYS A 75 -4.80 11.92 -10.94
CA LYS A 75 -5.58 11.33 -12.03
C LYS A 75 -6.81 10.61 -11.47
N GLU A 76 -7.91 10.64 -12.22
CA GLU A 76 -9.13 9.92 -11.87
C GLU A 76 -8.88 8.41 -11.73
N ASN A 77 -8.03 7.86 -12.59
CA ASN A 77 -7.61 6.46 -12.58
C ASN A 77 -6.08 6.37 -12.41
N PRO A 78 -5.57 6.39 -11.18
CA PRO A 78 -4.15 6.32 -10.93
C PRO A 78 -3.53 5.00 -11.40
N ILE A 79 -2.35 5.09 -12.02
CA ILE A 79 -1.59 3.92 -12.49
C ILE A 79 -0.99 3.15 -11.30
N PHE A 80 -0.67 3.87 -10.23
CA PHE A 80 -0.09 3.30 -9.02
C PHE A 80 -1.16 3.23 -7.92
N SER A 81 -1.33 2.03 -7.37
CA SER A 81 -2.20 1.78 -6.22
C SER A 81 -1.51 2.06 -4.90
N GLY A 82 -0.18 2.04 -4.87
CA GLY A 82 0.62 2.43 -3.71
C GLY A 82 1.51 3.63 -4.03
N VAL A 83 1.47 4.66 -3.19
CA VAL A 83 2.37 5.81 -3.30
C VAL A 83 3.06 6.05 -1.98
N ILE A 84 4.38 6.08 -2.00
CA ILE A 84 5.23 6.32 -0.84
C ILE A 84 5.96 7.64 -1.06
N SER A 85 5.59 8.65 -0.30
CA SER A 85 6.10 10.01 -0.39
C SER A 85 6.93 10.32 0.86
N ILE A 86 8.26 10.37 0.69
CA ILE A 86 9.21 10.54 1.79
C ILE A 86 9.75 11.96 1.77
N SER A 87 9.48 12.72 2.84
CA SER A 87 10.02 14.09 2.98
C SER A 87 9.74 14.96 1.76
N PRO A 88 8.49 15.01 1.25
CA PRO A 88 8.21 15.68 -0.01
C PRO A 88 8.45 17.19 0.07
N LYS A 89 9.19 17.70 -0.89
CA LYS A 89 9.24 19.14 -1.15
C LYS A 89 7.98 19.55 -1.90
N ILE A 90 6.89 19.66 -1.17
CA ILE A 90 5.55 19.91 -1.69
C ILE A 90 5.50 21.23 -2.45
N SER A 91 4.99 21.21 -3.66
CA SER A 91 4.77 22.39 -4.48
C SER A 91 3.52 23.15 -4.07
N GLU A 92 3.43 24.38 -4.50
CA GLU A 92 2.28 25.25 -4.24
C GLU A 92 0.97 24.56 -4.67
N ASN A 93 -0.06 24.65 -3.83
CA ASN A 93 -1.38 24.06 -4.02
C ASN A 93 -1.45 22.52 -4.09
N MET A 94 -0.34 21.77 -4.09
CA MET A 94 -0.37 20.30 -4.15
C MET A 94 -1.18 19.70 -3.00
N ASN A 95 -1.11 20.28 -1.80
CA ASN A 95 -1.87 19.82 -0.64
C ASN A 95 -3.38 19.81 -0.90
N SER A 96 -3.89 20.92 -1.46
CA SER A 96 -5.32 21.03 -1.82
C SER A 96 -5.71 20.05 -2.92
N TYR A 97 -4.89 19.94 -3.96
CA TYR A 97 -5.18 19.03 -5.08
C TYR A 97 -5.20 17.58 -4.66
N LEU A 98 -4.25 17.15 -3.82
CA LEU A 98 -4.23 15.79 -3.28
C LEU A 98 -5.47 15.54 -2.42
N SER A 99 -5.79 16.45 -1.51
CA SER A 99 -6.96 16.30 -0.65
C SER A 99 -8.25 16.23 -1.45
N ASP A 100 -8.43 17.14 -2.41
CA ASP A 100 -9.62 17.17 -3.27
C ASP A 100 -9.77 15.90 -4.13
N ASN A 101 -8.68 15.41 -4.69
CA ASN A 101 -8.74 14.22 -5.55
C ASN A 101 -8.92 12.94 -4.73
N LEU A 102 -8.15 12.78 -3.65
CA LEU A 102 -8.21 11.58 -2.81
C LEU A 102 -9.54 11.45 -2.06
N SER A 103 -10.23 12.56 -1.77
CA SER A 103 -11.57 12.52 -1.19
C SER A 103 -12.63 11.90 -2.11
N LYS A 104 -12.40 11.92 -3.42
CA LYS A 104 -13.35 11.49 -4.46
C LYS A 104 -12.89 10.24 -5.22
N ILE A 105 -11.69 9.76 -4.95
CA ILE A 105 -11.09 8.67 -5.72
C ILE A 105 -11.88 7.38 -5.59
N ASN A 106 -12.12 6.71 -6.71
CA ASN A 106 -12.82 5.43 -6.76
C ASN A 106 -11.87 4.23 -6.77
N SER A 107 -10.63 4.43 -7.16
CA SER A 107 -9.59 3.40 -7.14
C SER A 107 -9.07 3.18 -5.72
N LYS A 108 -8.73 1.93 -5.37
CA LYS A 108 -8.11 1.61 -4.09
C LYS A 108 -6.67 2.12 -4.05
N ILE A 109 -6.39 3.01 -3.12
CA ILE A 109 -5.07 3.65 -2.96
C ILE A 109 -4.53 3.42 -1.56
N VAL A 110 -3.26 3.07 -1.47
CA VAL A 110 -2.45 3.17 -0.24
C VAL A 110 -1.50 4.35 -0.40
N TYR A 111 -1.67 5.37 0.42
CA TYR A 111 -0.79 6.51 0.42
C TYR A 111 -0.05 6.61 1.75
N THR A 112 1.28 6.48 1.72
CA THR A 112 2.12 6.66 2.89
C THR A 112 2.95 7.93 2.75
N LEU A 113 2.75 8.84 3.69
CA LEU A 113 3.47 10.10 3.78
C LEU A 113 4.44 10.03 4.97
N SER A 114 5.70 10.38 4.78
CA SER A 114 6.65 10.35 5.89
C SER A 114 7.53 11.60 5.98
N THR A 115 7.86 11.97 7.21
CA THR A 115 8.80 13.03 7.56
C THR A 115 9.48 12.70 8.89
N SER A 116 10.35 13.60 9.34
CA SER A 116 11.00 13.51 10.64
C SER A 116 10.93 14.86 11.38
N ASN A 117 10.93 14.80 12.72
CA ASN A 117 11.05 15.99 13.56
C ASN A 117 12.41 16.71 13.41
N LYS A 118 13.38 16.06 12.77
CA LYS A 118 14.71 16.63 12.42
C LYS A 118 14.88 16.88 10.92
N ASP A 119 13.79 16.87 10.17
CA ASP A 119 13.78 17.26 8.76
C ASP A 119 13.94 18.77 8.59
N PHE A 120 14.10 19.23 7.35
CA PHE A 120 14.04 20.67 7.09
C PHE A 120 12.69 21.22 7.52
N GLU A 121 12.71 22.33 8.28
CA GLU A 121 11.52 22.92 8.89
C GLU A 121 10.40 23.19 7.87
N SER A 122 10.76 23.73 6.69
CA SER A 122 9.79 23.98 5.62
C SER A 122 9.13 22.71 5.08
N ILE A 123 9.87 21.61 4.99
CA ILE A 123 9.35 20.31 4.54
C ILE A 123 8.43 19.73 5.63
N SER A 124 8.93 19.65 6.85
CA SER A 124 8.17 19.09 7.98
C SER A 124 6.84 19.82 8.18
N LYS A 125 6.83 21.15 8.08
CA LYS A 125 5.60 21.95 8.18
C LYS A 125 4.60 21.61 7.07
N ASN A 126 5.04 21.60 5.82
CA ASN A 126 4.16 21.30 4.68
C ASN A 126 3.61 19.87 4.75
N VAL A 127 4.41 18.91 5.22
CA VAL A 127 3.97 17.53 5.44
C VAL A 127 2.91 17.44 6.55
N GLN A 128 3.08 18.21 7.63
CA GLN A 128 2.08 18.24 8.71
C GLN A 128 0.76 18.88 8.23
N GLU A 129 0.83 19.94 7.42
CA GLU A 129 -0.37 20.54 6.81
C GLU A 129 -1.09 19.54 5.91
N LEU A 130 -0.36 18.83 5.04
CA LEU A 130 -0.95 17.78 4.19
C LEU A 130 -1.55 16.64 5.03
N LYS A 131 -0.84 16.21 6.08
CA LYS A 131 -1.35 15.17 7.00
C LYS A 131 -2.71 15.55 7.57
N ILE A 132 -2.87 16.77 8.07
CA ILE A 132 -4.14 17.25 8.66
C ILE A 132 -5.27 17.16 7.62
N LEU A 133 -5.01 17.57 6.38
CA LEU A 133 -6.00 17.49 5.30
C LEU A 133 -6.38 16.05 4.98
N LEU A 134 -5.40 15.15 4.89
CA LEU A 134 -5.64 13.77 4.51
C LEU A 134 -6.27 12.94 5.65
N ASP A 135 -5.94 13.23 6.91
CA ASP A 135 -6.58 12.59 8.08
C ASP A 135 -8.08 12.90 8.17
N SER A 136 -8.54 13.99 7.55
CA SER A 136 -9.96 14.37 7.53
C SER A 136 -10.77 13.68 6.43
N ILE A 137 -10.13 12.94 5.53
CA ILE A 137 -10.80 12.28 4.41
C ILE A 137 -11.49 11.00 4.88
N ASP A 138 -12.80 10.95 4.71
CA ASP A 138 -13.61 9.73 4.85
C ASP A 138 -13.86 9.09 3.48
N ASN A 139 -12.91 8.31 2.98
CA ASN A 139 -13.03 7.57 1.74
C ASN A 139 -12.50 6.14 1.93
N LYS A 140 -13.40 5.16 1.88
CA LYS A 140 -13.07 3.73 2.04
C LYS A 140 -12.07 3.17 1.02
N ASN A 141 -11.86 3.88 -0.08
CA ASN A 141 -10.89 3.49 -1.11
C ASN A 141 -9.48 4.05 -0.83
N LEU A 142 -9.35 4.96 0.13
CA LEU A 142 -8.07 5.53 0.53
C LEU A 142 -7.62 4.91 1.86
N LYS A 143 -6.48 4.23 1.83
CA LYS A 143 -5.73 3.89 3.04
C LYS A 143 -4.58 4.88 3.17
N PHE A 144 -4.73 5.88 4.04
CA PHE A 144 -3.70 6.87 4.31
C PHE A 144 -3.00 6.56 5.63
N GLU A 145 -1.67 6.70 5.64
CA GLU A 145 -0.88 6.65 6.86
C GLU A 145 0.26 7.68 6.81
N SER A 146 0.43 8.38 7.92
CA SER A 146 1.54 9.30 8.12
C SER A 146 2.53 8.74 9.12
N LEU A 147 3.80 8.63 8.72
CA LEU A 147 4.91 8.15 9.55
C LEU A 147 5.82 9.32 9.92
N ILE A 148 5.85 9.67 11.20
CA ILE A 148 6.71 10.73 11.73
C ILE A 148 7.81 10.10 12.58
N PHE A 149 9.07 10.38 12.22
CA PHE A 149 10.24 9.83 12.88
C PHE A 149 10.94 10.89 13.74
N ASP A 150 11.52 10.49 14.88
CA ASP A 150 12.12 11.43 15.85
C ASP A 150 13.64 11.53 15.75
N LYS A 151 14.30 10.49 15.26
CA LYS A 151 15.75 10.37 15.34
C LYS A 151 16.47 10.71 14.04
N GLU A 152 15.83 10.46 12.93
CA GLU A 152 16.36 10.59 11.58
C GLU A 152 16.36 12.04 11.14
N ASN A 153 17.38 12.44 10.40
CA ASN A 153 17.38 13.70 9.66
C ASN A 153 16.95 13.46 8.20
N HIS A 154 16.86 14.51 7.42
CA HIS A 154 16.46 14.46 6.01
C HIS A 154 17.17 13.39 5.19
N TYR A 155 18.47 13.18 5.42
CA TYR A 155 19.31 12.26 4.64
C TYR A 155 19.25 10.82 5.14
N THR A 156 19.00 10.60 6.41
CA THR A 156 18.92 9.26 7.00
C THR A 156 17.49 8.72 7.03
N LEU A 157 16.50 9.59 6.90
CA LEU A 157 15.08 9.23 6.93
C LEU A 157 14.70 8.09 5.96
N PRO A 158 15.18 8.04 4.71
CA PRO A 158 14.79 6.97 3.79
C PRO A 158 15.14 5.56 4.29
N SER A 159 16.21 5.42 5.06
CA SER A 159 16.64 4.11 5.58
C SER A 159 15.62 3.45 6.52
N VAL A 160 14.78 4.24 7.16
CA VAL A 160 13.70 3.76 8.03
C VAL A 160 12.32 3.96 7.41
N ALA A 161 12.11 5.04 6.67
CA ALA A 161 10.82 5.33 6.06
C ALA A 161 10.43 4.30 4.99
N VAL A 162 11.36 3.90 4.10
CA VAL A 162 11.08 2.92 3.04
C VAL A 162 10.59 1.59 3.60
N PRO A 163 11.30 0.89 4.50
CA PRO A 163 10.84 -0.41 5.02
C PRO A 163 9.53 -0.29 5.81
N ASN A 164 9.31 0.80 6.57
CA ASN A 164 8.06 0.99 7.29
C ASN A 164 6.89 1.27 6.35
N SER A 165 7.09 2.09 5.32
CA SER A 165 6.07 2.35 4.30
C SER A 165 5.72 1.10 3.49
N ILE A 166 6.70 0.27 3.14
CA ILE A 166 6.46 -1.02 2.47
C ILE A 166 5.63 -1.94 3.38
N ARG A 167 5.98 -2.02 4.67
CA ARG A 167 5.20 -2.80 5.65
C ARG A 167 3.75 -2.32 5.71
N ASN A 168 3.51 -1.01 5.74
CA ASN A 168 2.16 -0.45 5.70
C ASN A 168 1.44 -0.80 4.40
N THR A 169 2.11 -0.60 3.26
CA THR A 169 1.56 -0.88 1.93
C THR A 169 1.07 -2.32 1.81
N TYR A 170 1.82 -3.28 2.37
CA TYR A 170 1.49 -4.70 2.32
C TYR A 170 0.90 -5.26 3.62
N SER A 171 0.41 -4.42 4.52
CA SER A 171 -0.09 -4.89 5.83
C SER A 171 -1.24 -5.90 5.71
N MET A 172 -2.16 -5.70 4.77
CA MET A 172 -3.27 -6.65 4.52
C MET A 172 -2.80 -7.99 3.97
N TYR A 173 -1.62 -8.04 3.33
CA TYR A 173 -1.07 -9.26 2.74
C TYR A 173 -0.50 -10.23 3.79
N SER A 174 -0.40 -9.80 5.04
CA SER A 174 0.16 -10.61 6.12
C SER A 174 -0.73 -11.80 6.46
N ASN A 175 -0.10 -12.92 6.80
CA ASN A 175 -0.79 -14.05 7.39
C ASN A 175 -1.38 -13.66 8.75
N ILE A 176 -2.31 -14.45 9.25
CA ILE A 176 -2.85 -14.32 10.60
C ILE A 176 -1.69 -14.44 11.59
N ASP A 177 -1.61 -13.50 12.50
CA ASP A 177 -0.68 -13.52 13.63
C ASP A 177 -1.45 -13.59 14.96
N LYS A 178 -0.69 -13.66 16.05
CA LYS A 178 -1.31 -13.73 17.37
C LYS A 178 -2.12 -12.47 17.71
N VAL A 179 -1.72 -11.30 17.22
CA VAL A 179 -2.45 -10.04 17.48
C VAL A 179 -3.81 -10.06 16.79
N GLU A 180 -3.86 -10.46 15.52
CA GLU A 180 -5.10 -10.61 14.75
C GLU A 180 -5.99 -11.70 15.38
N TYR A 181 -5.41 -12.81 15.81
CA TYR A 181 -6.14 -13.86 16.51
C TYR A 181 -6.79 -13.34 17.80
N ASP A 182 -6.00 -12.76 18.71
CA ASP A 182 -6.47 -12.29 20.02
C ASP A 182 -7.44 -11.09 19.94
N SER A 183 -7.28 -10.24 18.93
CA SER A 183 -8.07 -9.00 18.83
C SER A 183 -9.33 -9.13 17.99
N ILE A 184 -9.34 -10.03 17.00
CA ILE A 184 -10.42 -10.20 16.04
C ILE A 184 -11.02 -11.60 16.11
N ILE A 185 -10.22 -12.65 15.78
CA ILE A 185 -10.74 -13.99 15.56
C ILE A 185 -11.37 -14.56 16.84
N SER A 186 -10.70 -14.39 17.98
CA SER A 186 -11.21 -14.88 19.29
C SER A 186 -12.51 -14.21 19.75
N LYS A 187 -12.94 -13.15 19.06
CA LYS A 187 -14.14 -12.37 19.41
C LYS A 187 -15.20 -12.42 18.30
N LEU A 188 -14.98 -13.27 17.28
CA LEU A 188 -15.96 -13.41 16.20
C LEU A 188 -17.28 -13.98 16.76
N ASP A 189 -18.36 -13.36 16.35
CA ASP A 189 -19.74 -13.85 16.48
C ASP A 189 -20.25 -14.51 15.20
N THR A 190 -19.37 -14.65 14.21
CA THR A 190 -19.60 -15.27 12.90
C THR A 190 -18.62 -16.41 12.66
N SER A 191 -18.79 -17.16 11.56
CA SER A 191 -17.90 -18.29 11.22
C SER A 191 -16.44 -17.82 11.05
N PRO A 192 -15.46 -18.40 11.76
CA PRO A 192 -14.04 -18.16 11.54
C PRO A 192 -13.56 -18.68 10.17
N VAL A 193 -14.26 -19.62 9.56
CA VAL A 193 -13.98 -20.11 8.21
C VAL A 193 -14.38 -19.05 7.18
N ASP A 194 -15.55 -18.43 7.35
CA ASP A 194 -15.98 -17.29 6.53
C ASP A 194 -15.01 -16.10 6.67
N TYR A 195 -14.53 -15.84 7.89
CA TYR A 195 -13.51 -14.81 8.11
C TYR A 195 -12.25 -15.08 7.27
N LEU A 196 -11.76 -16.33 7.29
CA LEU A 196 -10.59 -16.74 6.52
C LEU A 196 -10.78 -16.57 5.02
N ILE A 197 -11.92 -17.01 4.48
CA ILE A 197 -12.28 -16.85 3.07
C ILE A 197 -12.31 -15.36 2.69
N ASN A 198 -13.03 -14.55 3.46
CA ASN A 198 -13.17 -13.12 3.20
C ASN A 198 -11.84 -12.38 3.27
N LYS A 199 -10.97 -12.73 4.23
CA LYS A 199 -9.63 -12.15 4.33
C LYS A 199 -8.83 -12.37 3.04
N TYR A 200 -8.80 -13.58 2.53
CA TYR A 200 -8.03 -13.89 1.32
C TYR A 200 -8.68 -13.34 0.06
N GLN A 201 -10.00 -13.28 -0.01
CA GLN A 201 -10.71 -12.60 -1.09
C GLN A 201 -10.36 -11.10 -1.10
N LEU A 202 -10.37 -10.43 0.05
CA LEU A 202 -9.97 -9.02 0.16
C LEU A 202 -8.52 -8.79 -0.27
N ILE A 203 -7.59 -9.69 0.11
CA ILE A 203 -6.18 -9.63 -0.32
C ILE A 203 -6.10 -9.73 -1.84
N ASN A 204 -6.76 -10.73 -2.43
CA ASN A 204 -6.70 -11.00 -3.85
C ASN A 204 -7.31 -9.84 -4.67
N ASP A 205 -8.46 -9.34 -4.24
CA ASP A 205 -9.13 -8.20 -4.87
C ASP A 205 -8.35 -6.89 -4.72
N PHE A 206 -7.66 -6.70 -3.58
CA PHE A 206 -6.95 -5.46 -3.31
C PHE A 206 -5.62 -5.39 -4.05
N TYR A 207 -4.84 -6.48 -4.03
CA TYR A 207 -3.52 -6.52 -4.64
C TYR A 207 -3.52 -7.08 -6.07
N ASP A 208 -4.70 -7.45 -6.60
CA ASP A 208 -4.85 -8.10 -7.90
C ASP A 208 -3.91 -9.30 -8.06
N VAL A 209 -4.03 -10.23 -7.14
CA VAL A 209 -3.23 -11.45 -7.07
C VAL A 209 -4.12 -12.67 -6.84
N ASP A 210 -3.55 -13.84 -6.96
CA ASP A 210 -4.17 -15.12 -6.62
C ASP A 210 -3.36 -15.76 -5.48
N LYS A 211 -3.53 -15.22 -4.28
CA LYS A 211 -2.85 -15.70 -3.07
C LYS A 211 -3.66 -16.84 -2.48
N THR A 212 -3.06 -18.04 -2.43
CA THR A 212 -3.58 -19.19 -1.69
C THR A 212 -3.59 -18.94 -0.18
N ILE A 213 -4.59 -19.51 0.49
CA ILE A 213 -4.67 -19.46 1.96
C ILE A 213 -3.46 -20.20 2.55
N SER A 214 -2.74 -19.57 3.47
CA SER A 214 -1.55 -20.18 4.03
C SER A 214 -1.91 -21.34 4.99
N ILE A 215 -1.05 -22.35 5.03
CA ILE A 215 -1.21 -23.48 5.96
C ILE A 215 -1.24 -22.99 7.41
N ASN A 216 -0.46 -21.97 7.74
CA ASN A 216 -0.46 -21.40 9.09
C ASN A 216 -1.82 -20.76 9.43
N ASP A 217 -2.47 -20.09 8.48
CA ASP A 217 -3.78 -19.49 8.72
C ASP A 217 -4.85 -20.56 8.90
N PHE A 218 -4.79 -21.65 8.14
CA PHE A 218 -5.63 -22.84 8.42
C PHE A 218 -5.44 -23.36 9.85
N ARG A 219 -4.20 -23.39 10.35
CA ARG A 219 -3.91 -23.84 11.72
C ARG A 219 -4.45 -22.87 12.79
N PHE A 220 -4.42 -21.58 12.55
CA PHE A 220 -5.04 -20.62 13.46
C PHE A 220 -6.54 -20.84 13.58
N ILE A 221 -7.24 -21.08 12.46
CA ILE A 221 -8.68 -21.34 12.48
C ILE A 221 -8.98 -22.72 13.09
N GLU A 222 -8.18 -23.74 12.80
CA GLU A 222 -8.30 -25.04 13.44
C GLU A 222 -8.19 -24.96 14.97
N ASN A 223 -7.19 -24.22 15.48
CA ASN A 223 -7.03 -23.99 16.91
C ASN A 223 -8.25 -23.26 17.53
N TYR A 224 -8.79 -22.24 16.86
CA TYR A 224 -10.00 -21.57 17.30
C TYR A 224 -11.19 -22.52 17.41
N ILE A 225 -11.39 -23.39 16.42
CA ILE A 225 -12.45 -24.41 16.41
C ILE A 225 -12.30 -25.37 17.62
N VAL A 226 -11.07 -25.80 17.89
CA VAL A 226 -10.77 -26.70 19.04
C VAL A 226 -11.00 -26.00 20.37
N GLU A 227 -10.47 -24.78 20.53
CA GLU A 227 -10.57 -24.03 21.79
C GLU A 227 -12.00 -23.67 22.17
N ASN A 228 -12.89 -23.51 21.18
CA ASN A 228 -14.30 -23.16 21.37
C ASN A 228 -15.26 -24.33 21.17
N GLU A 229 -14.76 -25.54 20.92
CA GLU A 229 -15.55 -26.75 20.70
C GLU A 229 -16.55 -26.65 19.52
N PHE A 230 -16.25 -25.83 18.48
CA PHE A 230 -17.07 -25.65 17.29
C PHE A 230 -16.82 -26.73 16.24
N PHE A 231 -16.86 -27.98 16.64
CA PHE A 231 -16.45 -29.13 15.81
C PHE A 231 -17.27 -29.30 14.53
N GLU A 232 -18.45 -28.73 14.44
CA GLU A 232 -19.28 -28.71 13.24
C GLU A 232 -18.65 -27.96 12.06
N LEU A 233 -17.70 -27.04 12.35
CA LEU A 233 -16.97 -26.27 11.33
C LEU A 233 -15.79 -27.03 10.71
N TYR A 234 -15.42 -28.19 11.25
CA TYR A 234 -14.30 -28.98 10.73
C TYR A 234 -14.48 -29.43 9.28
N ASP A 235 -15.70 -29.86 8.93
CA ASP A 235 -15.99 -30.33 7.59
C ASP A 235 -15.82 -29.20 6.55
N GLU A 236 -16.23 -28.00 6.89
CA GLU A 236 -16.08 -26.82 6.03
C GLU A 236 -14.61 -26.43 5.90
N LEU A 237 -13.88 -26.30 7.01
CA LEU A 237 -12.46 -25.99 7.01
C LEU A 237 -11.64 -27.05 6.24
N SER A 238 -11.98 -28.34 6.42
CA SER A 238 -11.32 -29.44 5.71
C SER A 238 -11.56 -29.42 4.21
N LYS A 239 -12.78 -29.09 3.77
CA LYS A 239 -13.08 -28.94 2.34
C LYS A 239 -12.29 -27.80 1.72
N LEU A 240 -12.27 -26.65 2.39
CA LEU A 240 -11.50 -25.48 1.95
C LEU A 240 -10.00 -25.81 1.87
N ALA A 241 -9.44 -26.44 2.91
CA ALA A 241 -8.04 -26.81 2.94
C ALA A 241 -7.66 -27.82 1.83
N LYS A 242 -8.54 -28.78 1.50
CA LYS A 242 -8.32 -29.74 0.41
C LYS A 242 -8.39 -29.12 -0.98
N GLN A 243 -9.15 -28.06 -1.17
CA GLN A 243 -9.19 -27.31 -2.42
C GLN A 243 -7.85 -26.62 -2.68
N GLU A 244 -7.27 -26.01 -1.66
CA GLU A 244 -5.99 -25.31 -1.74
C GLU A 244 -4.79 -26.28 -1.76
N TYR A 245 -4.87 -27.34 -0.92
CA TYR A 245 -3.80 -28.33 -0.70
C TYR A 245 -4.37 -29.74 -0.66
N PRO A 246 -4.48 -30.47 -1.78
CA PRO A 246 -5.05 -31.84 -1.83
C PRO A 246 -4.35 -32.85 -0.91
N TRP A 247 -3.10 -32.59 -0.55
CA TRP A 247 -2.27 -33.41 0.32
C TRP A 247 -2.34 -33.06 1.82
N PHE A 248 -2.91 -31.88 2.14
CA PHE A 248 -2.98 -31.36 3.51
C PHE A 248 -4.21 -31.92 4.23
N PHE A 249 -4.00 -32.43 5.42
CA PHE A 249 -5.06 -32.94 6.27
C PHE A 249 -5.16 -32.09 7.54
N ILE A 250 -6.34 -31.62 7.81
CA ILE A 250 -6.70 -31.11 9.12
C ILE A 250 -6.96 -32.32 9.99
N ASN A 251 -6.11 -32.55 11.01
CA ASN A 251 -6.21 -33.72 11.88
C ASN A 251 -7.37 -33.53 12.84
N ILE A 252 -8.45 -34.25 12.61
CA ILE A 252 -9.50 -34.46 13.60
C ILE A 252 -9.00 -35.55 14.56
N ASN A 253 -8.10 -35.20 15.47
CA ASN A 253 -7.84 -36.07 16.61
C ASN A 253 -9.04 -35.92 17.56
N ARG A 254 -9.99 -36.83 17.40
CA ARG A 254 -11.06 -37.10 18.39
C ARG A 254 -10.49 -37.80 19.62
#